data_63b509add5576d26845b9880d03ad470
#
_entry.id   63b509add5576d26845b9880d03ad470
#
_cell.length_a   1.000
_cell.length_b   1.000
_cell.length_c   1.000
_cell.angle_alpha   90.00
_cell.angle_beta   90.00
_cell.angle_gamma   90.00
#
_symmetry.space_group_name_H-M   'P 1'
#
loop_
_entity.id
_entity.type
_entity.pdbx_description
1 polymer ?
#
loop_
_entity_poly.entity_id
_entity_poly.type
_entity_poly.pdbx_seq_one_letter_code
_entity_poly.pdbx_strand_id
1 'polypeptide(L)'
;MYLPRKAKNKMAVEGLYKKRIDGRKFDEVRPMIAKVGVVPSADGSASFETGGTKAMAVVRGPRTLHPQHMQNAQKGVLRVSYGMMPFSVWDRIRPGPSRRSEEISKVCEWALSSVVDLSGFPNTVVDVFIQVPKADAGTRVAGLNAAAMALAHAGIPMKEMLTAIAVGKADKTLLVDVDKAEEDFHDGEG
;
A
#
# COMPACT_ATOMS: atom_id res chain seq x y z
N MET A 1 -20.00 -15.44 8.74
CA MET A 1 -19.74 -16.58 9.65
C MET A 1 -18.22 -16.73 9.76
N TYR A 2 -17.65 -16.38 10.92
CA TYR A 2 -16.20 -16.34 11.14
C TYR A 2 -15.71 -17.73 11.55
N LEU A 3 -14.85 -18.34 10.75
CA LEU A 3 -14.19 -19.58 11.11
C LEU A 3 -12.96 -19.27 11.98
N PRO A 4 -12.79 -19.90 13.13
CA PRO A 4 -11.64 -19.66 14.01
C PRO A 4 -10.31 -20.03 13.31
N ARG A 5 -9.27 -19.25 13.56
CA ARG A 5 -7.93 -19.33 12.98
C ARG A 5 -7.32 -20.73 12.92
N LYS A 6 -7.65 -21.59 13.90
CA LYS A 6 -7.17 -23.00 13.99
C LYS A 6 -7.79 -23.94 12.95
N ALA A 7 -8.94 -23.64 12.38
CA ALA A 7 -9.58 -24.51 11.38
C ALA A 7 -9.02 -24.28 9.97
N LYS A 8 -8.47 -23.09 9.67
CA LYS A 8 -7.84 -22.77 8.38
C LYS A 8 -6.48 -23.46 8.19
N ASN A 9 -5.71 -23.69 9.26
CA ASN A 9 -4.40 -24.32 9.19
C ASN A 9 -4.42 -25.85 8.95
N LYS A 10 -5.54 -26.53 9.20
CA LYS A 10 -5.60 -27.99 9.04
C LYS A 10 -5.67 -28.49 7.58
N MET A 11 -5.98 -27.62 6.62
CA MET A 11 -6.04 -28.00 5.19
C MET A 11 -4.70 -27.90 4.44
N ALA A 12 -3.65 -27.40 5.10
CA ALA A 12 -2.36 -27.11 4.49
C ALA A 12 -1.25 -28.15 4.76
N VAL A 13 -1.56 -29.27 5.44
CA VAL A 13 -0.56 -30.19 6.02
C VAL A 13 -0.16 -31.35 5.10
N GLU A 14 -0.72 -31.48 3.91
CA GLU A 14 -0.31 -32.54 2.96
C GLU A 14 0.29 -31.95 1.68
N GLY A 15 1.59 -31.85 1.65
CA GLY A 15 2.51 -31.63 0.55
C GLY A 15 1.97 -31.06 -0.77
N LEU A 16 2.52 -29.89 -1.21
CA LEU A 16 2.20 -29.08 -2.38
C LEU A 16 0.90 -28.27 -2.25
N TYR A 17 1.06 -26.95 -2.25
CA TYR A 17 -0.05 -25.98 -2.30
C TYR A 17 -0.84 -26.16 -3.62
N LYS A 18 -1.89 -27.01 -3.58
CA LYS A 18 -2.63 -27.44 -4.77
C LYS A 18 -3.83 -26.55 -5.10
N LYS A 19 -4.37 -25.83 -4.11
CA LYS A 19 -5.56 -24.99 -4.28
C LYS A 19 -5.55 -23.84 -3.28
N ARG A 20 -5.90 -22.64 -3.74
CA ARG A 20 -6.05 -21.46 -2.87
C ARG A 20 -7.23 -21.64 -1.91
N ILE A 21 -7.10 -21.05 -0.72
CA ILE A 21 -8.10 -21.15 0.36
C ILE A 21 -9.42 -20.51 -0.06
N ASP A 22 -9.37 -19.44 -0.82
CA ASP A 22 -10.54 -18.70 -1.33
C ASP A 22 -11.08 -19.23 -2.67
N GLY A 23 -10.43 -20.23 -3.26
CA GLY A 23 -10.85 -20.88 -4.50
C GLY A 23 -10.45 -20.16 -5.79
N ARG A 24 -9.73 -19.01 -5.72
CA ARG A 24 -9.17 -18.33 -6.90
C ARG A 24 -8.10 -19.16 -7.61
N LYS A 25 -7.82 -18.84 -8.86
CA LYS A 25 -6.65 -19.36 -9.58
C LYS A 25 -5.37 -18.74 -9.02
N PHE A 26 -4.21 -19.32 -9.30
CA PHE A 26 -2.92 -18.84 -8.81
C PHE A 26 -2.52 -17.47 -9.38
N ASP A 27 -2.98 -17.13 -10.56
CA ASP A 27 -2.77 -15.88 -11.30
C ASP A 27 -3.92 -14.87 -11.13
N GLU A 28 -4.96 -15.22 -10.38
CA GLU A 28 -6.15 -14.39 -10.23
C GLU A 28 -6.00 -13.42 -9.04
N VAL A 29 -6.29 -12.13 -9.30
CA VAL A 29 -6.29 -11.07 -8.29
C VAL A 29 -7.65 -10.99 -7.59
N ARG A 30 -7.66 -10.46 -6.36
CA ARG A 30 -8.89 -10.14 -5.63
C ARG A 30 -9.65 -9.01 -6.32
N PRO A 31 -10.97 -8.90 -6.12
CA PRO A 31 -11.75 -7.76 -6.61
C PRO A 31 -11.13 -6.44 -6.15
N MET A 32 -10.94 -5.51 -7.08
CA MET A 32 -10.35 -4.21 -6.83
C MET A 32 -11.40 -3.11 -6.96
N ILE A 33 -11.40 -2.16 -6.03
CA ILE A 33 -12.25 -0.97 -6.06
C ILE A 33 -11.36 0.25 -5.90
N ALA A 34 -11.44 1.16 -6.87
CA ALA A 34 -10.68 2.40 -6.90
C ALA A 34 -11.64 3.60 -6.86
N LYS A 35 -11.37 4.57 -5.98
CA LYS A 35 -12.15 5.82 -5.87
C LYS A 35 -11.21 6.99 -5.70
N VAL A 36 -11.48 8.09 -6.37
CA VAL A 36 -10.78 9.37 -6.23
C VAL A 36 -11.67 10.41 -5.58
N GLY A 37 -11.08 11.49 -5.05
CA GLY A 37 -11.85 12.55 -4.42
C GLY A 37 -12.50 12.18 -3.09
N VAL A 38 -11.92 11.20 -2.36
CA VAL A 38 -12.49 10.66 -1.11
C VAL A 38 -12.44 11.67 0.03
N VAL A 39 -11.44 12.55 0.03
CA VAL A 39 -11.24 13.58 1.07
C VAL A 39 -11.33 14.96 0.42
N PRO A 40 -12.45 15.68 0.60
CA PRO A 40 -12.69 16.97 -0.08
C PRO A 40 -11.71 18.08 0.32
N SER A 41 -11.14 18.02 1.53
CA SER A 41 -10.20 19.03 2.05
C SER A 41 -8.77 18.84 1.54
N ALA A 42 -8.48 17.78 0.77
CA ALA A 42 -7.16 17.48 0.23
C ALA A 42 -6.98 18.09 -1.16
N ASP A 43 -5.73 18.37 -1.55
CA ASP A 43 -5.42 18.79 -2.91
C ASP A 43 -5.62 17.60 -3.89
N GLY A 44 -5.33 16.38 -3.43
CA GLY A 44 -5.68 15.14 -4.09
C GLY A 44 -5.93 14.03 -3.10
N SER A 45 -6.85 13.12 -3.42
CA SER A 45 -7.13 11.97 -2.55
C SER A 45 -7.66 10.79 -3.34
N ALA A 46 -7.33 9.60 -2.89
CA ALA A 46 -7.85 8.36 -3.46
C ALA A 46 -7.98 7.27 -2.40
N SER A 47 -8.84 6.30 -2.65
CA SER A 47 -8.87 5.05 -1.93
C SER A 47 -8.77 3.88 -2.90
N PHE A 48 -8.00 2.88 -2.51
CA PHE A 48 -7.81 1.65 -3.25
C PHE A 48 -8.10 0.47 -2.33
N GLU A 49 -8.99 -0.40 -2.78
CA GLU A 49 -9.39 -1.60 -2.05
C GLU A 49 -9.04 -2.83 -2.88
N THR A 50 -8.42 -3.84 -2.27
CA THR A 50 -8.16 -5.15 -2.88
C THR A 50 -8.62 -6.22 -1.91
N GLY A 51 -9.74 -6.87 -2.23
CA GLY A 51 -10.34 -7.87 -1.34
C GLY A 51 -10.61 -7.31 0.07
N GLY A 52 -9.91 -7.86 1.07
CA GLY A 52 -10.01 -7.44 2.47
C GLY A 52 -9.20 -6.21 2.84
N THR A 53 -8.26 -5.77 1.99
CA THR A 53 -7.36 -4.64 2.27
C THR A 53 -7.91 -3.34 1.69
N LYS A 54 -7.93 -2.29 2.50
CA LYS A 54 -8.28 -0.94 2.08
C LYS A 54 -7.17 0.03 2.45
N ALA A 55 -6.72 0.82 1.49
CA ALA A 55 -5.78 1.91 1.70
C ALA A 55 -6.39 3.23 1.21
N MET A 56 -6.05 4.31 1.89
CA MET A 56 -6.42 5.67 1.50
C MET A 56 -5.15 6.49 1.40
N ALA A 57 -5.06 7.33 0.38
CA ALA A 57 -3.96 8.28 0.24
C ALA A 57 -4.51 9.70 0.07
N VAL A 58 -3.80 10.63 0.69
CA VAL A 58 -4.10 12.06 0.65
C VAL A 58 -2.84 12.80 0.24
N VAL A 59 -2.96 13.70 -0.72
CA VAL A 59 -1.88 14.55 -1.22
C VAL A 59 -2.12 15.99 -0.76
N ARG A 60 -1.05 16.62 -0.27
CA ARG A 60 -0.99 18.03 0.09
C ARG A 60 0.18 18.68 -0.63
N GLY A 61 -0.09 19.74 -1.38
CA GLY A 61 0.91 20.53 -2.10
C GLY A 61 0.67 20.62 -3.60
N PRO A 62 1.56 21.31 -4.33
CA PRO A 62 2.87 21.83 -3.91
C PRO A 62 2.80 22.97 -2.88
N ARG A 63 3.60 22.92 -1.83
CA ARG A 63 3.70 23.95 -0.79
C ARG A 63 5.15 24.34 -0.57
N THR A 64 5.40 25.57 -0.08
CA THR A 64 6.76 25.98 0.30
C THR A 64 7.34 25.03 1.34
N LEU A 65 8.52 24.49 1.07
CA LEU A 65 9.20 23.57 1.97
C LEU A 65 9.81 24.35 3.15
N HIS A 66 9.51 23.93 4.35
CA HIS A 66 10.13 24.37 5.58
C HIS A 66 10.79 23.19 6.29
N PRO A 67 11.99 23.36 6.89
CA PRO A 67 12.83 24.56 6.96
C PRO A 67 13.56 24.85 5.63
N GLN A 68 13.96 26.11 5.42
CA GLN A 68 14.54 26.58 4.15
C GLN A 68 15.81 25.83 3.72
N HIS A 69 16.63 25.34 4.66
CA HIS A 69 17.85 24.58 4.33
C HIS A 69 17.59 23.25 3.64
N MET A 70 16.36 22.72 3.66
CA MET A 70 15.95 21.50 2.95
C MET A 70 15.41 21.80 1.54
N GLN A 71 15.26 23.06 1.16
CA GLN A 71 14.77 23.45 -0.14
C GLN A 71 15.78 23.09 -1.24
N ASN A 72 15.24 22.65 -2.38
CA ASN A 72 16.01 22.39 -3.58
C ASN A 72 15.59 23.39 -4.66
N ALA A 73 16.54 24.21 -5.11
CA ALA A 73 16.29 25.24 -6.12
C ALA A 73 16.01 24.69 -7.53
N GLN A 74 16.31 23.40 -7.76
CA GLN A 74 16.15 22.78 -9.09
C GLN A 74 14.84 22.00 -9.23
N LYS A 75 14.30 21.46 -8.12
CA LYS A 75 13.10 20.61 -8.12
C LYS A 75 12.38 20.63 -6.78
N GLY A 76 11.11 20.24 -6.80
CA GLY A 76 10.35 19.96 -5.60
C GLY A 76 10.79 18.67 -4.90
N VAL A 77 10.37 18.53 -3.66
CA VAL A 77 10.63 17.36 -2.81
C VAL A 77 9.34 16.59 -2.62
N LEU A 78 9.37 15.28 -2.81
CA LEU A 78 8.29 14.37 -2.46
C LEU A 78 8.57 13.79 -1.06
N ARG A 79 7.58 13.82 -0.18
CA ARG A 79 7.63 13.13 1.12
C ARG A 79 6.44 12.21 1.25
N VAL A 80 6.68 10.98 1.67
CA VAL A 80 5.64 9.97 1.86
C VAL A 80 5.61 9.56 3.32
N SER A 81 4.42 9.52 3.89
CA SER A 81 4.17 9.01 5.24
C SER A 81 3.17 7.87 5.16
N TYR A 82 3.58 6.68 5.61
CA TYR A 82 2.72 5.50 5.66
C TYR A 82 2.36 5.16 7.10
N GLY A 83 1.09 4.87 7.34
CA GLY A 83 0.59 4.45 8.64
C GLY A 83 -0.52 3.41 8.53
N MET A 84 -0.53 2.48 9.47
CA MET A 84 -1.67 1.57 9.68
C MET A 84 -2.49 2.08 10.85
N MET A 85 -3.80 2.10 10.69
CA MET A 85 -4.69 2.48 11.79
C MET A 85 -4.65 1.41 12.90
N PRO A 86 -4.75 1.79 14.18
CA PRO A 86 -4.71 0.84 15.30
C PRO A 86 -5.76 -0.28 15.23
N PHE A 87 -6.85 -0.04 14.54
CA PHE A 87 -7.97 -0.98 14.34
C PHE A 87 -7.95 -1.69 12.97
N SER A 88 -6.88 -1.51 12.18
CA SER A 88 -6.80 -2.06 10.81
C SER A 88 -6.70 -3.58 10.76
N VAL A 89 -6.27 -4.21 11.83
CA VAL A 89 -6.17 -5.66 12.03
C VAL A 89 -6.89 -6.07 13.32
N TRP A 90 -7.12 -7.36 13.50
CA TRP A 90 -7.77 -7.91 14.70
C TRP A 90 -6.96 -7.66 15.99
N ASP A 91 -5.63 -7.80 15.92
CA ASP A 91 -4.75 -7.49 17.02
C ASP A 91 -4.43 -5.99 16.97
N ARG A 92 -4.70 -5.25 18.06
CA ARG A 92 -4.48 -3.82 18.13
C ARG A 92 -3.02 -3.47 17.81
N ILE A 93 -2.82 -2.65 16.77
CA ILE A 93 -1.50 -2.07 16.47
C ILE A 93 -1.26 -0.83 17.36
N ARG A 94 -0.04 -0.71 17.86
CA ARG A 94 0.37 0.48 18.61
C ARG A 94 0.33 1.71 17.69
N PRO A 95 -0.35 2.78 18.08
CA PRO A 95 -0.38 4.01 17.29
C PRO A 95 1.00 4.68 17.28
N GLY A 96 1.31 5.38 16.18
CA GLY A 96 2.55 6.14 16.00
C GLY A 96 3.51 5.51 14.99
N PRO A 97 4.65 6.19 14.76
CA PRO A 97 5.66 5.70 13.84
C PRO A 97 6.29 4.41 14.36
N SER A 98 6.52 3.47 13.47
CA SER A 98 7.19 2.20 13.74
C SER A 98 8.29 2.01 12.69
N ARG A 99 9.31 1.20 13.01
CA ARG A 99 10.37 0.85 12.07
C ARG A 99 9.81 0.34 10.73
N ARG A 100 8.75 -0.46 10.78
CA ARG A 100 8.07 -0.96 9.58
C ARG A 100 7.40 0.18 8.78
N SER A 101 6.71 1.12 9.45
CA SER A 101 6.05 2.23 8.76
C SER A 101 7.06 3.20 8.12
N GLU A 102 8.19 3.41 8.76
CA GLU A 102 9.28 4.23 8.21
C GLU A 102 9.92 3.58 6.97
N GLU A 103 10.20 2.27 7.03
CA GLU A 103 10.69 1.50 5.89
C GLU A 103 9.72 1.59 4.69
N ILE A 104 8.43 1.31 4.93
CA ILE A 104 7.43 1.36 3.85
C ILE A 104 7.27 2.77 3.30
N SER A 105 7.30 3.80 4.14
CA SER A 105 7.27 5.21 3.71
C SER A 105 8.41 5.49 2.74
N LYS A 106 9.62 5.04 3.07
CA LYS A 106 10.81 5.28 2.24
C LYS A 106 10.76 4.52 0.92
N VAL A 107 10.32 3.27 0.93
CA VAL A 107 10.14 2.48 -0.29
C VAL A 107 9.09 3.11 -1.21
N CYS A 108 7.95 3.55 -0.67
CA CYS A 108 6.92 4.25 -1.44
C CYS A 108 7.43 5.58 -2.00
N GLU A 109 8.21 6.34 -1.22
CA GLU A 109 8.84 7.59 -1.67
C GLU A 109 9.77 7.35 -2.86
N TRP A 110 10.62 6.32 -2.81
CA TRP A 110 11.52 5.99 -3.92
C TRP A 110 10.75 5.57 -5.17
N ALA A 111 9.75 4.70 -5.02
CA ALA A 111 8.93 4.24 -6.12
C ALA A 111 8.19 5.39 -6.80
N LEU A 112 7.53 6.27 -6.04
CA LEU A 112 6.80 7.42 -6.57
C LEU A 112 7.73 8.47 -7.16
N SER A 113 8.90 8.71 -6.55
CA SER A 113 9.89 9.68 -7.05
C SER A 113 10.46 9.31 -8.43
N SER A 114 10.38 8.04 -8.84
CA SER A 114 10.85 7.62 -10.17
C SER A 114 9.91 8.05 -11.30
N VAL A 115 8.62 8.18 -11.00
CA VAL A 115 7.57 8.49 -11.98
C VAL A 115 7.04 9.93 -11.89
N VAL A 116 7.13 10.58 -10.71
CA VAL A 116 6.66 11.94 -10.48
C VAL A 116 7.68 12.95 -10.98
N ASP A 117 7.23 13.94 -11.73
CA ASP A 117 8.07 15.05 -12.19
C ASP A 117 7.79 16.33 -11.37
N LEU A 118 8.73 16.68 -10.50
CA LEU A 118 8.68 17.88 -9.68
C LEU A 118 9.64 18.97 -10.14
N SER A 119 10.19 18.88 -11.35
CA SER A 119 11.11 19.88 -11.90
C SER A 119 10.47 21.26 -12.06
N GLY A 120 9.16 21.32 -12.31
CA GLY A 120 8.38 22.56 -12.41
C GLY A 120 8.05 23.24 -11.07
N PHE A 121 8.41 22.64 -9.92
CA PHE A 121 8.02 23.13 -8.59
C PHE A 121 9.24 23.30 -7.65
N PRO A 122 10.21 24.19 -7.98
CA PRO A 122 11.38 24.39 -7.15
C PRO A 122 11.00 24.90 -5.75
N ASN A 123 11.81 24.56 -4.75
CA ASN A 123 11.64 24.96 -3.34
C ASN A 123 10.32 24.53 -2.68
N THR A 124 9.58 23.62 -3.31
CA THR A 124 8.31 23.12 -2.78
C THR A 124 8.41 21.69 -2.29
N VAL A 125 7.38 21.29 -1.53
CA VAL A 125 7.16 19.92 -1.09
C VAL A 125 5.76 19.47 -1.48
N VAL A 126 5.68 18.22 -1.89
CA VAL A 126 4.43 17.47 -2.02
C VAL A 126 4.42 16.38 -0.95
N ASP A 127 3.48 16.49 -0.03
CA ASP A 127 3.30 15.53 1.07
C ASP A 127 2.22 14.50 0.69
N VAL A 128 2.57 13.22 0.76
CA VAL A 128 1.65 12.11 0.52
C VAL A 128 1.46 11.32 1.81
N PHE A 129 0.24 11.28 2.30
CA PHE A 129 -0.15 10.54 3.50
C PHE A 129 -0.92 9.29 3.11
N ILE A 130 -0.37 8.12 3.38
CA ILE A 130 -0.99 6.82 3.15
C ILE A 130 -1.49 6.27 4.48
N GLN A 131 -2.78 5.98 4.58
CA GLN A 131 -3.39 5.38 5.76
C GLN A 131 -4.11 4.09 5.37
N VAL A 132 -3.93 3.05 6.19
CA VAL A 132 -4.55 1.74 5.97
C VAL A 132 -5.58 1.48 7.07
N PRO A 133 -6.88 1.72 6.81
CA PRO A 133 -7.94 1.47 7.79
C PRO A 133 -8.32 -0.01 7.92
N LYS A 134 -8.04 -0.84 6.91
CA LYS A 134 -8.31 -2.28 6.93
C LYS A 134 -7.20 -3.02 6.21
N ALA A 135 -6.62 -4.03 6.87
CA ALA A 135 -5.48 -4.78 6.36
C ALA A 135 -5.76 -6.29 6.31
N ASP A 136 -5.57 -6.86 5.11
CA ASP A 136 -5.69 -8.30 4.83
C ASP A 136 -4.64 -8.69 3.76
N ALA A 137 -3.36 -8.63 4.15
CA ALA A 137 -2.17 -8.69 3.29
C ALA A 137 -2.11 -7.63 2.17
N GLY A 138 -0.95 -7.47 1.54
CA GLY A 138 -0.77 -6.56 0.40
C GLY A 138 -0.92 -5.06 0.73
N THR A 139 -0.77 -4.63 2.00
CA THR A 139 -0.99 -3.23 2.41
C THR A 139 -0.03 -2.24 1.78
N ARG A 140 1.24 -2.65 1.51
CA ARG A 140 2.24 -1.82 0.80
C ARG A 140 1.76 -1.48 -0.61
N VAL A 141 1.28 -2.49 -1.31
CA VAL A 141 0.81 -2.42 -2.70
C VAL A 141 -0.45 -1.57 -2.79
N ALA A 142 -1.44 -1.83 -1.93
CA ALA A 142 -2.68 -1.05 -1.89
C ALA A 142 -2.39 0.42 -1.56
N GLY A 143 -1.46 0.68 -0.62
CA GLY A 143 -1.03 2.04 -0.27
C GLY A 143 -0.35 2.76 -1.43
N LEU A 144 0.53 2.07 -2.17
CA LEU A 144 1.24 2.62 -3.31
C LEU A 144 0.29 2.95 -4.47
N ASN A 145 -0.65 2.05 -4.79
CA ASN A 145 -1.67 2.27 -5.81
C ASN A 145 -2.59 3.45 -5.43
N ALA A 146 -3.03 3.53 -4.16
CA ALA A 146 -3.81 4.68 -3.68
C ALA A 146 -3.03 5.99 -3.78
N ALA A 147 -1.72 5.99 -3.46
CA ALA A 147 -0.87 7.17 -3.55
C ALA A 147 -0.67 7.64 -5.00
N ALA A 148 -0.43 6.72 -5.94
CA ALA A 148 -0.32 7.05 -7.37
C ALA A 148 -1.60 7.69 -7.90
N MET A 149 -2.78 7.14 -7.57
CA MET A 149 -4.08 7.69 -7.92
C MET A 149 -4.33 9.06 -7.29
N ALA A 150 -3.92 9.25 -6.01
CA ALA A 150 -4.09 10.52 -5.32
C ALA A 150 -3.22 11.62 -5.92
N LEU A 151 -1.98 11.30 -6.34
CA LEU A 151 -1.09 12.23 -7.05
C LEU A 151 -1.65 12.63 -8.42
N ALA A 152 -2.18 11.65 -9.18
CA ALA A 152 -2.86 11.94 -10.45
C ALA A 152 -4.09 12.82 -10.24
N HIS A 153 -4.89 12.56 -9.22
CA HIS A 153 -6.06 13.39 -8.87
C HIS A 153 -5.68 14.80 -8.40
N ALA A 154 -4.52 14.96 -7.75
CA ALA A 154 -3.98 16.28 -7.39
C ALA A 154 -3.44 17.08 -8.58
N GLY A 155 -3.37 16.47 -9.79
CA GLY A 155 -2.81 17.12 -10.97
C GLY A 155 -1.28 17.27 -10.95
N ILE A 156 -0.59 16.49 -10.11
CA ILE A 156 0.89 16.47 -10.09
C ILE A 156 1.39 15.78 -11.37
N PRO A 157 2.32 16.41 -12.11
CA PRO A 157 2.85 15.82 -13.34
C PRO A 157 3.54 14.47 -13.08
N MET A 158 3.17 13.47 -13.85
CA MET A 158 3.72 12.13 -13.79
C MET A 158 4.14 11.67 -15.18
N LYS A 159 5.29 11.02 -15.30
CA LYS A 159 5.76 10.44 -16.56
C LYS A 159 4.90 9.27 -17.00
N GLU A 160 4.50 8.45 -16.04
CA GLU A 160 3.65 7.27 -16.23
C GLU A 160 2.88 6.94 -14.94
N MET A 161 1.85 6.13 -15.04
CA MET A 161 1.06 5.69 -13.89
C MET A 161 1.76 4.52 -13.21
N LEU A 162 2.12 4.71 -11.95
CA LEU A 162 2.70 3.64 -11.13
C LEU A 162 1.60 2.68 -10.68
N THR A 163 1.82 1.39 -10.93
CA THR A 163 0.96 0.31 -10.44
C THR A 163 1.80 -0.75 -9.74
N ALA A 164 1.24 -1.38 -8.72
CA ALA A 164 1.91 -2.42 -7.96
C ALA A 164 0.97 -3.59 -7.68
N ILE A 165 1.53 -4.79 -7.62
CA ILE A 165 0.83 -6.02 -7.24
C ILE A 165 1.72 -6.85 -6.30
N ALA A 166 1.09 -7.55 -5.34
CA ALA A 166 1.79 -8.47 -4.45
C ALA A 166 1.93 -9.84 -5.11
N VAL A 167 3.10 -10.44 -5.02
CA VAL A 167 3.35 -11.80 -5.45
C VAL A 167 4.03 -12.54 -4.31
N GLY A 168 3.54 -13.72 -4.02
CA GLY A 168 4.11 -14.63 -3.04
C GLY A 168 4.50 -15.96 -3.65
N LYS A 169 5.21 -16.77 -2.88
CA LYS A 169 5.55 -18.14 -3.22
C LYS A 169 5.13 -19.04 -2.08
N ALA A 170 4.23 -19.98 -2.35
CA ALA A 170 3.87 -21.03 -1.43
C ALA A 170 4.40 -22.36 -1.99
N ASP A 171 5.32 -22.99 -1.26
CA ASP A 171 6.07 -24.16 -1.70
C ASP A 171 6.78 -23.89 -3.05
N LYS A 172 6.38 -24.57 -4.13
CA LYS A 172 6.92 -24.36 -5.49
C LYS A 172 6.03 -23.51 -6.40
N THR A 173 4.85 -23.08 -5.90
CA THR A 173 3.84 -22.37 -6.69
C THR A 173 3.90 -20.86 -6.43
N LEU A 174 3.91 -20.07 -7.51
CA LEU A 174 3.79 -18.62 -7.43
C LEU A 174 2.31 -18.24 -7.30
N LEU A 175 2.02 -17.31 -6.38
CA LEU A 175 0.69 -16.81 -6.11
C LEU A 175 0.66 -15.31 -6.37
N VAL A 176 -0.28 -14.87 -7.17
CA VAL A 176 -0.54 -13.44 -7.40
C VAL A 176 -1.58 -12.97 -6.39
N ASP A 177 -1.35 -11.82 -5.76
CA ASP A 177 -2.22 -11.18 -4.78
C ASP A 177 -2.60 -12.11 -3.61
N VAL A 178 -1.59 -12.42 -2.80
CA VAL A 178 -1.73 -13.28 -1.60
C VAL A 178 -2.61 -12.62 -0.54
N ASP A 179 -3.44 -13.42 0.13
CA ASP A 179 -4.22 -13.00 1.29
C ASP A 179 -3.45 -13.24 2.61
N LYS A 180 -4.01 -12.80 3.74
CA LYS A 180 -3.36 -12.95 5.04
C LYS A 180 -3.20 -14.41 5.46
N ALA A 181 -4.11 -15.29 5.06
CA ALA A 181 -4.04 -16.70 5.38
C ALA A 181 -2.94 -17.42 4.57
N GLU A 182 -2.69 -16.95 3.35
CA GLU A 182 -1.61 -17.43 2.49
C GLU A 182 -0.24 -16.83 2.89
N GLU A 183 -0.20 -15.56 3.36
CA GLU A 183 1.01 -14.93 3.89
C GLU A 183 1.50 -15.61 5.18
N ASP A 184 0.58 -16.06 6.03
CA ASP A 184 0.88 -16.80 7.28
C ASP A 184 1.11 -18.31 7.04
N PHE A 185 1.11 -18.76 5.78
CA PHE A 185 1.40 -20.16 5.43
C PHE A 185 2.91 -20.39 5.57
N HIS A 186 3.29 -21.19 6.58
CA HIS A 186 4.63 -21.70 6.74
C HIS A 186 4.63 -23.18 6.35
N ASP A 187 5.54 -23.59 5.46
CA ASP A 187 5.88 -25.00 5.29
C ASP A 187 6.21 -25.57 6.68
N GLY A 188 5.56 -26.66 7.05
CA GLY A 188 5.54 -27.21 8.41
C GLY A 188 6.89 -27.71 8.94
N GLU A 189 7.92 -26.87 8.89
CA GLU A 189 9.16 -27.02 9.63
C GLU A 189 9.11 -26.08 10.83
N GLY A 190 8.60 -26.59 11.95
CA GLY A 190 8.69 -25.99 13.28
C GLY A 190 9.98 -26.40 13.97
#